data_bec0d484f255fb9119f28312e71710ba
#
_entry.id   bec0d484f255fb9119f28312e71710ba
#
_cell.length_a   1.000
_cell.length_b   1.000
_cell.length_c   1.000
_cell.angle_alpha   90.00
_cell.angle_beta   90.00
_cell.angle_gamma   90.00
#
_symmetry.space_group_name_H-M   'P 1'
#
loop_
_entity.id
_entity.type
_entity.pdbx_description
1 polymer ?
#
loop_
_entity_poly.entity_id
_entity_poly.type
_entity_poly.pdbx_seq_one_letter_code
_entity_poly.pdbx_strand_id
1 'polypeptide(L)'
;MTTIFFITHPDAAIDPGLPIPDWPLNERGRARMRALAARPWISAVRSIFASSERKARDGTQILADVLGISRYDVVDDLGENDRSATGYLPHREFEAMVDAFFAQPQTSVRGWESAVDAQARIIRAIDRIVSQAAGDGDLAIIGHGGTGTLLYCRLARVPIDRRYDQPSTNGGNWFAFERASRRLRHDGWRSIDRGDNCER
;
A
#
# COMPACT_ATOMS: atom_id res chain seq x y z
N MET A 1 -4.32 10.22 19.88
CA MET A 1 -3.59 8.99 19.43
C MET A 1 -3.31 9.13 17.96
N THR A 2 -2.07 8.97 17.52
CA THR A 2 -1.68 9.08 16.11
C THR A 2 -2.04 7.82 15.34
N THR A 3 -2.72 8.00 14.21
CA THR A 3 -3.14 6.91 13.31
C THR A 3 -2.21 6.86 12.11
N ILE A 4 -1.91 5.65 11.65
CA ILE A 4 -1.24 5.40 10.38
C ILE A 4 -2.25 4.77 9.43
N PHE A 5 -2.45 5.42 8.29
CA PHE A 5 -3.25 4.91 7.19
C PHE A 5 -2.32 4.27 6.15
N PHE A 6 -2.43 2.97 5.96
CA PHE A 6 -1.79 2.30 4.83
C PHE A 6 -2.78 2.24 3.68
N ILE A 7 -2.43 2.83 2.55
CA ILE A 7 -3.31 3.04 1.41
C ILE A 7 -2.65 2.47 0.17
N THR A 8 -3.32 1.59 -0.56
CA THR A 8 -2.81 1.09 -1.83
C THR A 8 -3.11 2.08 -2.95
N HIS A 9 -2.15 2.29 -3.86
CA HIS A 9 -2.41 3.08 -5.05
C HIS A 9 -3.61 2.50 -5.83
N PRO A 10 -4.50 3.32 -6.39
CA PRO A 10 -5.57 2.84 -7.26
C PRO A 10 -5.08 2.58 -8.69
N ASP A 11 -5.99 2.44 -9.63
CA ASP A 11 -5.80 2.04 -11.02
C ASP A 11 -4.55 2.61 -11.70
N ALA A 12 -3.60 1.74 -12.04
CA ALA A 12 -2.43 2.07 -12.82
C ALA A 12 -2.70 1.92 -14.34
N ALA A 13 -1.95 2.66 -15.14
CA ALA A 13 -1.91 2.48 -16.59
C ALA A 13 -0.92 1.34 -16.90
N ILE A 14 -1.45 0.18 -17.23
CA ILE A 14 -0.64 -1.00 -17.56
C ILE A 14 -0.01 -0.81 -18.93
N ASP A 15 1.32 -0.85 -18.99
CA ASP A 15 2.09 -0.82 -20.24
C ASP A 15 3.13 -1.95 -20.20
N PRO A 16 2.91 -3.06 -20.91
CA PRO A 16 3.85 -4.18 -20.96
C PRO A 16 5.24 -3.81 -21.52
N GLY A 17 5.37 -2.68 -22.19
CA GLY A 17 6.63 -2.15 -22.71
C GLY A 17 7.47 -1.42 -21.68
N LEU A 18 6.92 -1.15 -20.49
CA LEU A 18 7.61 -0.48 -19.40
C LEU A 18 7.81 -1.42 -18.21
N PRO A 19 8.89 -1.23 -17.42
CA PRO A 19 9.01 -1.88 -16.12
C PRO A 19 7.79 -1.58 -15.23
N ILE A 20 7.31 -2.58 -14.49
CA ILE A 20 6.12 -2.45 -13.63
C ILE A 20 6.23 -1.28 -12.62
N PRO A 21 7.40 -0.99 -12.01
CA PRO A 21 7.56 0.16 -11.13
C PRO A 21 7.31 1.51 -11.82
N ASP A 22 7.51 1.59 -13.13
CA ASP A 22 7.39 2.83 -13.91
C ASP A 22 5.96 3.11 -14.42
N TRP A 23 5.00 2.22 -14.15
CA TRP A 23 3.62 2.44 -14.54
C TRP A 23 2.99 3.59 -13.75
N PRO A 24 2.42 4.62 -14.43
CA PRO A 24 1.74 5.72 -13.75
C PRO A 24 0.32 5.33 -13.32
N LEU A 25 -0.31 6.16 -12.51
CA LEU A 25 -1.76 6.11 -12.37
C LEU A 25 -2.43 6.50 -13.70
N ASN A 26 -3.51 5.78 -14.05
CA ASN A 26 -4.41 6.22 -15.12
C ASN A 26 -5.36 7.33 -14.62
N GLU A 27 -6.18 7.89 -15.51
CA GLU A 27 -7.09 8.99 -15.14
C GLU A 27 -8.12 8.59 -14.08
N ARG A 28 -8.61 7.34 -14.11
CA ARG A 28 -9.51 6.83 -13.07
C ARG A 28 -8.80 6.77 -11.71
N GLY A 29 -7.58 6.26 -11.69
CA GLY A 29 -6.76 6.21 -10.46
C GLY A 29 -6.51 7.60 -9.89
N ARG A 30 -6.18 8.57 -10.74
CA ARG A 30 -6.01 9.97 -10.34
C ARG A 30 -7.30 10.56 -9.76
N ALA A 31 -8.44 10.32 -10.39
CA ALA A 31 -9.75 10.78 -9.90
C ALA A 31 -10.09 10.18 -8.53
N ARG A 32 -9.83 8.89 -8.34
CA ARG A 32 -10.04 8.19 -7.06
C ARG A 32 -9.15 8.76 -5.95
N MET A 33 -7.88 9.09 -6.23
CA MET A 33 -7.00 9.73 -5.25
C MET A 33 -7.47 11.14 -4.87
N ARG A 34 -7.98 11.95 -5.82
CA ARG A 34 -8.58 13.26 -5.51
C ARG A 34 -9.82 13.10 -4.61
N ALA A 35 -10.66 12.12 -4.90
CA ALA A 35 -11.84 11.82 -4.07
C ALA A 35 -11.47 11.38 -2.65
N LEU A 36 -10.41 10.56 -2.50
CA LEU A 36 -9.86 10.19 -1.19
C LEU A 36 -9.39 11.43 -0.44
N ALA A 37 -8.62 12.29 -1.08
CA ALA A 37 -8.03 13.47 -0.45
C ALA A 37 -9.09 14.46 0.08
N ALA A 38 -10.31 14.42 -0.46
CA ALA A 38 -11.45 15.20 0.02
C ALA A 38 -12.19 14.55 1.22
N ARG A 39 -11.80 13.36 1.67
CA ARG A 39 -12.48 12.69 2.81
C ARG A 39 -12.10 13.35 4.14
N PRO A 40 -13.07 13.56 5.04
CA PRO A 40 -12.81 14.23 6.33
C PRO A 40 -11.75 13.52 7.19
N TRP A 41 -11.72 12.19 7.18
CA TRP A 41 -10.83 11.42 8.02
C TRP A 41 -9.35 11.52 7.61
N ILE A 42 -9.04 11.81 6.33
CA ILE A 42 -7.66 11.99 5.86
C ILE A 42 -7.10 13.38 6.19
N SER A 43 -7.96 14.35 6.52
CA SER A 43 -7.56 15.74 6.76
C SER A 43 -6.65 15.92 7.99
N ALA A 44 -6.59 14.93 8.88
CA ALA A 44 -5.69 14.92 10.04
C ALA A 44 -4.26 14.47 9.70
N VAL A 45 -4.01 13.97 8.50
CA VAL A 45 -2.67 13.57 8.04
C VAL A 45 -1.75 14.78 7.96
N ARG A 46 -0.55 14.63 8.51
CA ARG A 46 0.49 15.68 8.52
C ARG A 46 1.79 15.22 7.88
N SER A 47 1.99 13.92 7.69
CA SER A 47 3.16 13.37 7.01
C SER A 47 2.75 12.25 6.08
N ILE A 48 3.38 12.20 4.90
CA ILE A 48 3.12 11.19 3.89
C ILE A 48 4.42 10.50 3.51
N PHE A 49 4.36 9.18 3.43
CA PHE A 49 5.43 8.31 2.96
C PHE A 49 4.95 7.54 1.74
N ALA A 50 5.78 7.38 0.75
CA ALA A 50 5.42 6.73 -0.50
C ALA A 50 6.43 5.66 -0.89
N SER A 51 5.95 4.57 -1.49
CA SER A 51 6.79 3.71 -2.32
C SER A 51 7.45 4.52 -3.45
N SER A 52 8.64 4.14 -3.84
CA SER A 52 9.35 4.75 -4.98
C SER A 52 8.71 4.46 -6.34
N GLU A 53 7.80 3.50 -6.43
CA GLU A 53 7.12 3.18 -7.67
C GLU A 53 6.22 4.34 -8.14
N ARG A 54 6.22 4.60 -9.45
CA ARG A 54 5.58 5.78 -10.05
C ARG A 54 4.11 5.95 -9.69
N LYS A 55 3.32 4.87 -9.76
CA LYS A 55 1.88 4.89 -9.41
C LYS A 55 1.60 5.30 -7.96
N ALA A 56 2.47 4.88 -7.03
CA ALA A 56 2.37 5.29 -5.63
C ALA A 56 2.75 6.77 -5.45
N ARG A 57 3.83 7.21 -6.11
CA ARG A 57 4.26 8.61 -6.10
C ARG A 57 3.22 9.54 -6.74
N ASP A 58 2.62 9.14 -7.89
CA ASP A 58 1.53 9.90 -8.53
C ASP A 58 0.35 10.11 -7.56
N GLY A 59 -0.06 9.05 -6.84
CA GLY A 59 -1.13 9.12 -5.85
C GLY A 59 -0.75 9.99 -4.64
N THR A 60 0.48 9.86 -4.20
CA THR A 60 1.02 10.67 -3.09
C THR A 60 1.04 12.16 -3.42
N GLN A 61 1.49 12.53 -4.63
CA GLN A 61 1.51 13.92 -5.04
C GLN A 61 0.11 14.53 -5.01
N ILE A 62 -0.89 13.81 -5.53
CA ILE A 62 -2.29 14.27 -5.51
C ILE A 62 -2.78 14.48 -4.06
N LEU A 63 -2.48 13.53 -3.16
CA LEU A 63 -2.86 13.64 -1.76
C LEU A 63 -2.17 14.82 -1.07
N ALA A 64 -0.86 14.97 -1.30
CA ALA A 64 -0.06 16.05 -0.73
C ALA A 64 -0.55 17.43 -1.17
N ASP A 65 -0.84 17.60 -2.48
CA ASP A 65 -1.34 18.86 -3.03
C ASP A 65 -2.67 19.28 -2.38
N VAL A 66 -3.61 18.35 -2.23
CA VAL A 66 -4.93 18.65 -1.63
C VAL A 66 -4.83 18.94 -0.14
N LEU A 67 -3.94 18.23 0.58
CA LEU A 67 -3.73 18.44 2.02
C LEU A 67 -2.81 19.63 2.34
N GLY A 68 -2.22 20.27 1.33
CA GLY A 68 -1.26 21.37 1.53
C GLY A 68 0.06 20.92 2.16
N ILE A 69 0.45 19.66 1.94
CA ILE A 69 1.70 19.09 2.44
C ILE A 69 2.78 19.30 1.38
N SER A 70 3.73 20.18 1.66
CA SER A 70 4.75 20.59 0.68
C SER A 70 5.84 19.56 0.40
N ARG A 71 6.01 18.56 1.27
CA ARG A 71 7.05 17.52 1.15
C ARG A 71 6.52 16.19 1.66
N TYR A 72 6.90 15.12 0.99
CA TYR A 72 6.69 13.74 1.43
C TYR A 72 7.97 12.93 1.24
N ASP A 73 8.11 11.85 1.98
CA ASP A 73 9.28 11.00 1.93
C ASP A 73 9.04 9.80 1.01
N VAL A 74 10.03 9.49 0.16
CA VAL A 74 10.02 8.31 -0.70
C VAL A 74 10.89 7.23 -0.04
N VAL A 75 10.33 6.03 0.10
CA VAL A 75 10.96 4.91 0.79
C VAL A 75 10.91 3.67 -0.11
N ASP A 76 12.06 3.23 -0.60
CA ASP A 76 12.16 2.09 -1.54
C ASP A 76 11.59 0.80 -0.96
N ASP A 77 11.82 0.56 0.33
CA ASP A 77 11.31 -0.63 1.03
C ASP A 77 9.78 -0.69 1.18
N LEU A 78 9.03 0.36 0.78
CA LEU A 78 7.58 0.35 0.64
C LEU A 78 7.11 -0.20 -0.72
N GLY A 79 8.02 -0.57 -1.63
CA GLY A 79 7.72 -1.14 -2.94
C GLY A 79 6.94 -2.43 -2.87
N GLU A 80 6.31 -2.80 -4.00
CA GLU A 80 5.66 -4.11 -4.13
C GLU A 80 6.70 -5.25 -4.02
N ASN A 81 6.27 -6.49 -3.83
CA ASN A 81 7.20 -7.61 -3.89
C ASN A 81 7.92 -7.64 -5.24
N ASP A 82 9.22 -7.90 -5.24
CA ASP A 82 10.01 -7.92 -6.48
C ASP A 82 9.52 -9.03 -7.42
N ARG A 83 9.07 -8.63 -8.59
CA ARG A 83 8.55 -9.47 -9.67
C ARG A 83 9.35 -9.32 -10.95
N SER A 84 10.54 -8.73 -10.86
CA SER A 84 11.39 -8.42 -12.02
C SER A 84 11.77 -9.68 -12.82
N ALA A 85 11.88 -10.83 -12.16
CA ALA A 85 12.21 -12.11 -12.80
C ALA A 85 11.19 -12.56 -13.87
N THR A 86 9.93 -12.16 -13.75
CA THR A 86 8.89 -12.48 -14.75
C THR A 86 8.43 -11.26 -15.55
N GLY A 87 8.62 -10.06 -15.00
CA GLY A 87 8.02 -8.86 -15.55
C GLY A 87 6.49 -8.93 -15.57
N TYR A 88 5.89 -8.29 -16.58
CA TYR A 88 4.45 -8.33 -16.79
C TYR A 88 3.96 -9.75 -17.13
N LEU A 89 2.88 -10.15 -16.47
CA LEU A 89 2.18 -11.40 -16.77
C LEU A 89 0.72 -11.08 -17.13
N PRO A 90 0.13 -11.78 -18.12
CA PRO A 90 -1.31 -11.71 -18.38
C PRO A 90 -2.11 -12.06 -17.11
N HIS A 91 -3.30 -11.49 -16.98
CA HIS A 91 -4.10 -11.57 -15.74
C HIS A 91 -4.21 -12.98 -15.15
N ARG A 92 -4.53 -13.99 -15.97
CA ARG A 92 -4.69 -15.38 -15.50
C ARG A 92 -3.38 -15.96 -14.93
N GLU A 93 -2.25 -15.69 -15.60
CA GLU A 93 -0.94 -16.14 -15.13
C GLU A 93 -0.51 -15.39 -13.88
N PHE A 94 -0.78 -14.09 -13.83
CA PHE A 94 -0.53 -13.26 -12.65
C PHE A 94 -1.30 -13.78 -11.43
N GLU A 95 -2.59 -14.09 -11.56
CA GLU A 95 -3.40 -14.62 -10.47
C GLU A 95 -2.85 -15.96 -9.95
N ALA A 96 -2.45 -16.86 -10.86
CA ALA A 96 -1.83 -18.13 -10.47
C ALA A 96 -0.49 -17.94 -9.71
N MET A 97 0.28 -16.91 -10.11
CA MET A 97 1.52 -16.56 -9.41
C MET A 97 1.25 -15.98 -8.02
N VAL A 98 0.23 -15.13 -7.88
CA VAL A 98 -0.18 -14.58 -6.59
C VAL A 98 -0.69 -15.69 -5.66
N ASP A 99 -1.48 -16.65 -6.18
CA ASP A 99 -1.89 -17.83 -5.41
C ASP A 99 -0.68 -18.60 -4.87
N ALA A 100 0.30 -18.89 -5.73
CA ALA A 100 1.50 -19.60 -5.34
C ALA A 100 2.37 -18.81 -4.34
N PHE A 101 2.49 -17.50 -4.51
CA PHE A 101 3.21 -16.59 -3.61
C PHE A 101 2.68 -16.65 -2.18
N PHE A 102 1.35 -16.59 -2.01
CA PHE A 102 0.74 -16.67 -0.69
C PHE A 102 0.69 -18.10 -0.13
N ALA A 103 0.50 -19.11 -0.98
CA ALA A 103 0.44 -20.51 -0.55
C ALA A 103 1.80 -21.07 -0.14
N GLN A 104 2.90 -20.53 -0.67
CA GLN A 104 4.27 -20.96 -0.42
C GLN A 104 5.14 -19.81 0.10
N PRO A 105 4.83 -19.21 1.27
CA PRO A 105 5.38 -17.93 1.67
C PRO A 105 6.90 -17.89 1.84
N GLN A 106 7.53 -19.05 2.04
CA GLN A 106 9.00 -19.17 2.19
C GLN A 106 9.72 -19.42 0.85
N THR A 107 8.97 -19.60 -0.24
CA THR A 107 9.52 -19.99 -1.53
C THR A 107 9.57 -18.79 -2.48
N SER A 108 10.70 -18.61 -3.16
CA SER A 108 10.80 -17.70 -4.31
C SER A 108 10.14 -18.35 -5.53
N VAL A 109 8.86 -18.08 -5.75
CA VAL A 109 8.10 -18.65 -6.86
C VAL A 109 8.54 -17.98 -8.16
N ARG A 110 9.11 -18.73 -9.10
CA ARG A 110 9.62 -18.23 -10.40
C ARG A 110 10.53 -16.99 -10.29
N GLY A 111 11.31 -16.92 -9.22
CA GLY A 111 12.25 -15.81 -8.99
C GLY A 111 11.63 -14.55 -8.37
N TRP A 112 10.35 -14.57 -7.98
CA TRP A 112 9.78 -13.48 -7.20
C TRP A 112 10.38 -13.42 -5.79
N GLU A 113 10.46 -12.24 -5.20
CA GLU A 113 10.74 -12.10 -3.77
C GLU A 113 9.79 -13.00 -2.97
N SER A 114 10.30 -13.75 -1.98
CA SER A 114 9.40 -14.59 -1.16
C SER A 114 8.47 -13.73 -0.30
N ALA A 115 7.30 -14.26 0.04
CA ALA A 115 6.34 -13.52 0.85
C ALA A 115 6.87 -13.19 2.25
N VAL A 116 7.70 -14.07 2.85
CA VAL A 116 8.33 -13.81 4.16
C VAL A 116 9.40 -12.73 4.07
N ASP A 117 10.16 -12.66 2.98
CA ASP A 117 11.19 -11.61 2.78
C ASP A 117 10.52 -10.26 2.54
N ALA A 118 9.49 -10.22 1.67
CA ALA A 118 8.69 -9.03 1.43
C ALA A 118 8.00 -8.54 2.72
N GLN A 119 7.46 -9.46 3.54
CA GLN A 119 6.89 -9.11 4.84
C GLN A 119 7.94 -8.53 5.78
N ALA A 120 9.10 -9.14 5.88
CA ALA A 120 10.18 -8.64 6.73
C ALA A 120 10.66 -7.25 6.27
N ARG A 121 10.73 -7.01 4.96
CA ARG A 121 11.11 -5.71 4.37
C ARG A 121 10.09 -4.63 4.71
N ILE A 122 8.80 -4.86 4.46
CA ILE A 122 7.76 -3.87 4.74
C ILE A 122 7.66 -3.55 6.24
N ILE A 123 7.81 -4.54 7.13
CA ILE A 123 7.82 -4.32 8.58
C ILE A 123 8.98 -3.40 8.97
N ARG A 124 10.20 -3.67 8.49
CA ARG A 124 11.36 -2.80 8.77
C ARG A 124 11.14 -1.37 8.25
N ALA A 125 10.52 -1.21 7.07
CA ALA A 125 10.17 0.11 6.54
C ALA A 125 9.20 0.85 7.47
N ILE A 126 8.13 0.18 7.91
CA ILE A 126 7.15 0.76 8.85
C ILE A 126 7.82 1.15 10.17
N ASP A 127 8.68 0.30 10.74
CA ASP A 127 9.35 0.59 12.02
C ASP A 127 10.29 1.80 11.90
N ARG A 128 11.01 1.95 10.78
CA ARG A 128 11.82 3.14 10.50
C ARG A 128 10.95 4.39 10.36
N ILE A 129 9.88 4.34 9.59
CA ILE A 129 8.94 5.46 9.41
C ILE A 129 8.42 5.92 10.77
N VAL A 130 7.98 4.99 11.60
CA VAL A 130 7.43 5.32 12.92
C VAL A 130 8.47 5.93 13.85
N SER A 131 9.72 5.46 13.81
CA SER A 131 10.81 6.00 14.64
C SER A 131 11.25 7.39 14.18
N GLN A 132 11.16 7.70 12.90
CA GLN A 132 11.66 8.94 12.28
C GLN A 132 10.60 10.02 12.13
N ALA A 133 9.31 9.63 11.99
CA ALA A 133 8.24 10.60 11.79
C ALA A 133 8.12 11.54 12.99
N ALA A 134 8.30 12.83 12.73
CA ALA A 134 8.17 13.88 13.74
C ALA A 134 6.69 14.28 13.96
N GLY A 135 6.38 14.77 15.16
CA GLY A 135 5.08 15.35 15.48
C GLY A 135 3.99 14.33 15.82
N ASP A 136 2.81 14.87 16.14
CA ASP A 136 1.65 14.12 16.69
C ASP A 136 0.51 13.94 15.69
N GLY A 137 0.69 14.33 14.42
CA GLY A 137 -0.31 14.18 13.36
C GLY A 137 -0.40 12.77 12.82
N ASP A 138 -1.53 12.46 12.20
CA ASP A 138 -1.71 11.19 11.51
C ASP A 138 -0.76 11.06 10.31
N LEU A 139 -0.43 9.84 9.95
CA LEU A 139 0.49 9.50 8.85
C LEU A 139 -0.28 8.78 7.75
N ALA A 140 0.05 9.07 6.49
CA ALA A 140 -0.37 8.26 5.35
C ALA A 140 0.83 7.56 4.72
N ILE A 141 0.68 6.28 4.39
CA ILE A 141 1.68 5.48 3.67
C ILE A 141 1.02 4.99 2.40
N ILE A 142 1.55 5.40 1.25
CA ILE A 142 1.05 4.99 -0.05
C ILE A 142 1.92 3.85 -0.59
N GLY A 143 1.33 2.68 -0.66
CA GLY A 143 2.01 1.44 -1.05
C GLY A 143 1.19 0.59 -2.02
N HIS A 144 1.31 -0.72 -1.89
CA HIS A 144 0.84 -1.73 -2.85
C HIS A 144 0.00 -2.82 -2.18
N GLY A 145 -0.70 -3.61 -2.99
CA GLY A 145 -1.61 -4.65 -2.51
C GLY A 145 -0.91 -5.82 -1.84
N GLY A 146 0.06 -6.41 -2.51
CA GLY A 146 0.76 -7.59 -2.00
C GLY A 146 1.49 -7.31 -0.69
N THR A 147 2.38 -6.31 -0.67
CA THR A 147 3.10 -5.91 0.55
C THR A 147 2.18 -5.36 1.63
N GLY A 148 1.09 -4.69 1.26
CA GLY A 148 0.06 -4.25 2.19
C GLY A 148 -0.65 -5.42 2.87
N THR A 149 -0.98 -6.47 2.12
CA THR A 149 -1.58 -7.71 2.66
C THR A 149 -0.62 -8.40 3.65
N LEU A 150 0.66 -8.46 3.31
CA LEU A 150 1.68 -9.00 4.20
C LEU A 150 1.81 -8.19 5.50
N LEU A 151 1.78 -6.87 5.41
CA LEU A 151 1.76 -5.99 6.57
C LEU A 151 0.49 -6.20 7.40
N TYR A 152 -0.68 -6.27 6.76
CA TYR A 152 -1.93 -6.56 7.44
C TYR A 152 -1.88 -7.87 8.22
N CYS A 153 -1.41 -8.97 7.60
CA CYS A 153 -1.26 -10.25 8.27
C CYS A 153 -0.38 -10.14 9.54
N ARG A 154 0.72 -9.38 9.47
CA ARG A 154 1.59 -9.14 10.64
C ARG A 154 0.88 -8.38 11.75
N LEU A 155 0.17 -7.31 11.42
CA LEU A 155 -0.54 -6.47 12.40
C LEU A 155 -1.73 -7.22 13.02
N ALA A 156 -2.45 -8.00 12.23
CA ALA A 156 -3.55 -8.85 12.69
C ALA A 156 -3.08 -10.09 13.47
N ARG A 157 -1.77 -10.39 13.45
CA ARG A 157 -1.16 -11.59 14.07
C ARG A 157 -1.72 -12.88 13.49
N VAL A 158 -1.95 -12.90 12.18
CA VAL A 158 -2.42 -14.08 11.45
C VAL A 158 -1.34 -14.59 10.50
N PRO A 159 -1.37 -15.86 10.08
CA PRO A 159 -0.47 -16.36 9.05
C PRO A 159 -0.59 -15.59 7.74
N ILE A 160 0.49 -15.57 6.95
CA ILE A 160 0.45 -15.09 5.57
C ILE A 160 -0.54 -15.96 4.80
N ASP A 161 -1.60 -15.33 4.25
CA ASP A 161 -2.62 -16.05 3.50
C ASP A 161 -3.36 -15.06 2.58
N ARG A 162 -3.64 -15.48 1.35
CA ARG A 162 -4.35 -14.70 0.35
C ARG A 162 -5.77 -14.30 0.76
N ARG A 163 -6.41 -15.02 1.67
CA ARG A 163 -7.74 -14.65 2.20
C ARG A 163 -7.80 -13.26 2.83
N TYR A 164 -6.66 -12.71 3.21
CA TYR A 164 -6.54 -11.36 3.78
C TYR A 164 -6.17 -10.30 2.73
N ASP A 165 -6.11 -10.68 1.45
CA ASP A 165 -5.81 -9.74 0.38
C ASP A 165 -6.87 -8.65 0.25
N GLN A 166 -6.45 -7.54 -0.35
CA GLN A 166 -7.35 -6.44 -0.60
C GLN A 166 -8.46 -6.85 -1.59
N PRO A 167 -9.66 -6.23 -1.50
CA PRO A 167 -10.71 -6.44 -2.49
C PRO A 167 -10.25 -6.13 -3.92
N SER A 168 -10.78 -6.89 -4.90
CA SER A 168 -10.47 -6.75 -6.34
C SER A 168 -11.07 -5.47 -6.93
N THR A 169 -10.58 -4.31 -6.49
CA THR A 169 -11.04 -2.97 -6.90
C THR A 169 -9.99 -2.20 -7.71
N ASN A 170 -8.99 -2.90 -8.25
CA ASN A 170 -7.80 -2.32 -8.87
C ASN A 170 -7.04 -1.38 -7.91
N GLY A 171 -6.82 -1.83 -6.69
CA GLY A 171 -6.22 -1.03 -5.63
C GLY A 171 -7.18 0.05 -5.07
N GLY A 172 -6.63 1.07 -4.42
CA GLY A 172 -7.44 2.08 -3.74
C GLY A 172 -8.18 1.50 -2.54
N ASN A 173 -7.49 0.67 -1.77
CA ASN A 173 -7.98 0.14 -0.50
C ASN A 173 -7.05 0.61 0.61
N TRP A 174 -7.56 0.61 1.83
CA TRP A 174 -6.79 1.06 2.98
C TRP A 174 -7.16 0.30 4.25
N PHE A 175 -6.23 0.26 5.17
CA PHE A 175 -6.47 -0.06 6.58
C PHE A 175 -5.71 0.92 7.46
N ALA A 176 -6.11 1.00 8.73
CA ALA A 176 -5.50 1.89 9.68
C ALA A 176 -5.06 1.17 10.96
N PHE A 177 -3.99 1.66 11.57
CA PHE A 177 -3.47 1.15 12.83
C PHE A 177 -2.88 2.26 13.70
N GLU A 178 -2.79 2.02 15.00
CA GLU A 178 -2.18 2.95 15.94
C GLU A 178 -0.66 2.99 15.78
N ARG A 179 -0.08 4.18 15.76
CA ARG A 179 1.36 4.37 15.62
C ARG A 179 2.16 3.70 16.75
N ALA A 180 1.74 3.85 18.00
CA ALA A 180 2.48 3.36 19.15
C ALA A 180 2.33 1.84 19.36
N SER A 181 1.10 1.35 19.38
CA SER A 181 0.79 -0.05 19.71
C SER A 181 0.82 -0.99 18.51
N ARG A 182 0.80 -0.46 17.29
CA ARG A 182 0.62 -1.22 16.04
C ARG A 182 -0.72 -1.96 15.97
N ARG A 183 -1.68 -1.66 16.82
CA ARG A 183 -3.00 -2.29 16.81
C ARG A 183 -3.84 -1.76 15.65
N LEU A 184 -4.43 -2.67 14.88
CA LEU A 184 -5.40 -2.32 13.85
C LEU A 184 -6.59 -1.57 14.45
N ARG A 185 -7.08 -0.55 13.72
CA ARG A 185 -8.23 0.26 14.12
C ARG A 185 -9.55 -0.39 13.72
N HIS A 186 -9.51 -1.29 12.77
CA HIS A 186 -10.67 -2.06 12.28
C HIS A 186 -10.19 -3.32 11.58
N ASP A 187 -11.07 -4.28 11.44
CA ASP A 187 -10.82 -5.50 10.69
C ASP A 187 -10.93 -5.27 9.18
N GLY A 188 -10.06 -5.95 8.43
CA GLY A 188 -10.04 -6.00 6.97
C GLY A 188 -9.69 -4.67 6.30
N TRP A 189 -9.77 -4.71 4.99
CA TRP A 189 -9.56 -3.58 4.12
C TRP A 189 -10.84 -2.76 3.93
N ARG A 190 -10.68 -1.47 3.74
CA ARG A 190 -11.75 -0.54 3.34
C ARG A 190 -11.43 0.09 2.00
N SER A 191 -12.45 0.39 1.20
CA SER A 191 -12.27 1.08 -0.08
C SER A 191 -12.21 2.59 0.09
N ILE A 192 -11.32 3.26 -0.68
CA ILE A 192 -11.30 4.73 -0.75
C ILE A 192 -12.57 5.30 -1.39
N ASP A 193 -13.28 4.48 -2.16
CA ASP A 193 -14.49 4.91 -2.89
C ASP A 193 -15.74 4.94 -1.98
N ARG A 194 -15.72 4.20 -0.88
CA ARG A 194 -16.83 4.16 0.07
C ARG A 194 -16.72 5.30 1.09
N GLY A 195 -17.85 5.83 1.49
CA GLY A 195 -17.94 6.88 2.51
C GLY A 195 -17.74 6.39 3.94
N ASP A 196 -17.05 5.26 4.14
CA ASP A 196 -16.83 4.67 5.45
C ASP A 196 -16.05 5.65 6.34
N ASN A 197 -16.68 6.10 7.40
CA ASN A 197 -16.02 6.93 8.40
C ASN A 197 -15.00 6.07 9.16
N CYS A 198 -13.76 6.55 9.24
CA CYS A 198 -12.85 6.06 10.26
C CYS A 198 -13.39 6.58 11.60
N GLU A 199 -14.12 5.74 12.34
CA GLU A 199 -14.49 6.08 13.72
C GLU A 199 -13.20 6.30 14.52
N ARG A 200 -13.08 7.52 15.07
CA ARG A 200 -11.90 7.96 15.85
C ARG A 200 -11.96 7.40 17.25
#